data_b01fbaab2f5c238eea60e7ad5f0060b2
#
_entry.id   b01fbaab2f5c238eea60e7ad5f0060b2
#
_cell.length_a   1.000
_cell.length_b   1.000
_cell.length_c   1.000
_cell.angle_alpha   90.00
_cell.angle_beta   90.00
_cell.angle_gamma   90.00
#
_symmetry.space_group_name_H-M   'P 1'
#
loop_
_entity.id
_entity.type
_entity.pdbx_description
1 polymer ?
#
loop_
_entity_poly.entity_id
_entity_poly.type
_entity_poly.pdbx_seq_one_letter_code
_entity_poly.pdbx_strand_id
1 'polypeptide(L)'
;MSKYITIKDIANELGISKSTVSRALSGDASNVKAETMKLITETARRMGYQRNELAVSLRKQSSHNIAIIIPEIVTTFYMTFIGHAQTILRQHGYNVLIATSNENADQERMNIEMMEKCMVDGILISVCDKEKNIDVYRRVIGRGIP
;
A
#
# COMPACT_ATOMS: atom_id res chain seq x y z
N MET A 1 -26.15 -3.77 2.66
CA MET A 1 -24.67 -3.64 2.88
C MET A 1 -24.05 -4.99 2.60
N SER A 2 -23.20 -5.11 1.61
CA SER A 2 -22.44 -6.35 1.35
C SER A 2 -21.49 -6.58 2.53
N LYS A 3 -21.70 -7.66 3.26
CA LYS A 3 -20.84 -8.02 4.39
C LYS A 3 -19.53 -8.59 3.83
N TYR A 4 -18.44 -7.90 4.04
CA TYR A 4 -17.12 -8.42 3.66
C TYR A 4 -16.84 -9.72 4.41
N ILE A 5 -16.51 -10.78 3.66
CA ILE A 5 -16.09 -12.06 4.24
C ILE A 5 -14.77 -11.87 4.99
N THR A 6 -14.70 -12.41 6.19
CA THR A 6 -13.54 -12.30 7.08
C THR A 6 -12.84 -13.64 7.28
N ILE A 7 -11.61 -13.61 7.80
CA ILE A 7 -10.88 -14.82 8.22
C ILE A 7 -11.72 -15.63 9.23
N LYS A 8 -12.53 -14.96 10.06
CA LYS A 8 -13.42 -15.62 11.03
C LYS A 8 -14.50 -16.45 10.35
N ASP A 9 -15.07 -15.94 9.26
CA ASP A 9 -16.12 -16.62 8.52
C ASP A 9 -15.58 -17.89 7.85
N ILE A 10 -14.36 -17.82 7.27
CA ILE A 10 -13.66 -18.99 6.69
C ILE A 10 -13.33 -20.01 7.78
N ALA A 11 -12.84 -19.56 8.93
CA ALA A 11 -12.52 -20.42 10.07
C ALA A 11 -13.74 -21.18 10.59
N ASN A 12 -14.88 -20.49 10.68
CA ASN A 12 -16.16 -21.08 11.08
C ASN A 12 -16.67 -22.10 10.06
N GLU A 13 -16.62 -21.77 8.76
CA GLU A 13 -17.02 -22.65 7.66
C GLU A 13 -16.23 -23.98 7.65
N LEU A 14 -14.94 -23.92 7.97
CA LEU A 14 -14.05 -25.09 7.93
C LEU A 14 -13.88 -25.77 9.29
N GLY A 15 -14.42 -25.23 10.37
CA GLY A 15 -14.25 -25.75 11.73
C GLY A 15 -12.81 -25.71 12.23
N ILE A 16 -12.00 -24.75 11.78
CA ILE A 16 -10.59 -24.61 12.12
C ILE A 16 -10.27 -23.27 12.79
N SER A 17 -9.07 -23.15 13.37
CA SER A 17 -8.68 -21.91 14.05
C SER A 17 -8.43 -20.76 13.09
N LYS A 18 -8.75 -19.51 13.51
CA LYS A 18 -8.43 -18.29 12.77
C LYS A 18 -6.93 -18.16 12.48
N SER A 19 -6.07 -18.61 13.38
CA SER A 19 -4.62 -18.58 13.22
C SER A 19 -4.17 -19.49 12.07
N THR A 20 -4.78 -20.67 11.92
CA THR A 20 -4.51 -21.58 10.80
C THR A 20 -4.92 -20.96 9.48
N VAL A 21 -6.13 -20.38 9.38
CA VAL A 21 -6.60 -19.68 8.18
C VAL A 21 -5.69 -18.49 7.86
N SER A 22 -5.33 -17.68 8.85
CA SER A 22 -4.46 -16.52 8.66
C SER A 22 -3.08 -16.91 8.12
N ARG A 23 -2.44 -17.96 8.65
CA ARG A 23 -1.16 -18.47 8.16
C ARG A 23 -1.26 -18.97 6.73
N ALA A 24 -2.25 -19.82 6.44
CA ALA A 24 -2.45 -20.34 5.09
C ALA A 24 -2.62 -19.21 4.05
N LEU A 25 -3.43 -18.18 4.35
CA LEU A 25 -3.67 -17.06 3.45
C LEU A 25 -2.52 -16.03 3.39
N SER A 26 -1.58 -16.07 4.35
CA SER A 26 -0.38 -15.23 4.32
C SER A 26 0.81 -15.87 3.61
N GLY A 27 0.67 -17.12 3.16
CA GLY A 27 1.77 -17.88 2.53
C GLY A 27 2.77 -18.47 3.55
N ASP A 28 2.49 -18.39 4.85
CA ASP A 28 3.31 -19.01 5.89
C ASP A 28 2.97 -20.51 5.98
N ALA A 29 3.71 -21.29 5.18
CA ALA A 29 3.55 -22.73 5.10
C ALA A 29 4.16 -23.51 6.30
N SER A 30 4.86 -22.83 7.22
CA SER A 30 5.71 -23.49 8.21
C SER A 30 4.99 -24.42 9.19
N ASN A 31 3.66 -24.31 9.31
CA ASN A 31 2.86 -25.12 10.25
C ASN A 31 1.45 -25.47 9.73
N VAL A 32 1.24 -25.48 8.42
CA VAL A 32 -0.04 -25.84 7.80
C VAL A 32 0.20 -26.92 6.75
N LYS A 33 -0.49 -28.06 6.87
CA LYS A 33 -0.40 -29.14 5.86
C LYS A 33 -0.85 -28.63 4.48
N ALA A 34 -0.18 -29.10 3.42
CA ALA A 34 -0.48 -28.66 2.05
C ALA A 34 -1.95 -28.83 1.65
N GLU A 35 -2.57 -29.95 2.05
CA GLU A 35 -3.99 -30.21 1.81
C GLU A 35 -4.90 -29.19 2.51
N THR A 36 -4.58 -28.84 3.77
CA THR A 36 -5.32 -27.84 4.54
C THR A 36 -5.17 -26.46 3.91
N MET A 37 -3.98 -26.11 3.42
CA MET A 37 -3.72 -24.86 2.74
C MET A 37 -4.55 -24.74 1.46
N LYS A 38 -4.59 -25.82 0.66
CA LYS A 38 -5.41 -25.89 -0.57
C LYS A 38 -6.89 -25.70 -0.25
N LEU A 39 -7.41 -26.43 0.74
CA LEU A 39 -8.81 -26.33 1.18
C LEU A 39 -9.17 -24.90 1.63
N ILE A 40 -8.30 -24.25 2.43
CA ILE A 40 -8.51 -22.88 2.89
C ILE A 40 -8.54 -21.90 1.71
N THR A 41 -7.60 -22.04 0.76
CA THR A 41 -7.51 -21.16 -0.41
C THR A 41 -8.72 -21.29 -1.32
N GLU A 42 -9.17 -22.52 -1.58
CA GLU A 42 -10.38 -22.79 -2.37
C GLU A 42 -11.64 -22.24 -1.70
N THR A 43 -11.77 -22.44 -0.37
CA THR A 43 -12.89 -21.92 0.39
C THR A 43 -12.90 -20.39 0.42
N ALA A 44 -11.75 -19.76 0.64
CA ALA A 44 -11.61 -18.31 0.61
C ALA A 44 -12.05 -17.74 -0.77
N ARG A 45 -11.62 -18.38 -1.87
CA ARG A 45 -12.03 -17.98 -3.23
C ARG A 45 -13.54 -18.18 -3.45
N ARG A 46 -14.10 -19.31 -3.04
CA ARG A 46 -15.54 -19.61 -3.15
C ARG A 46 -16.38 -18.62 -2.39
N MET A 47 -15.96 -18.22 -1.19
CA MET A 47 -16.66 -17.27 -0.34
C MET A 47 -16.48 -15.80 -0.78
N GLY A 48 -15.59 -15.51 -1.74
CA GLY A 48 -15.28 -14.14 -2.18
C GLY A 48 -14.46 -13.36 -1.15
N TYR A 49 -13.63 -14.06 -0.35
CA TYR A 49 -12.75 -13.40 0.59
C TYR A 49 -11.73 -12.51 -0.13
N GLN A 50 -11.65 -11.26 0.32
CA GLN A 50 -10.61 -10.34 -0.08
C GLN A 50 -9.76 -9.99 1.15
N ARG A 51 -8.45 -10.16 1.02
CA ARG A 51 -7.53 -9.81 2.08
C ARG A 51 -7.61 -8.31 2.36
N ASN A 52 -7.78 -7.96 3.63
CA ASN A 52 -7.76 -6.56 4.03
C ASN A 52 -6.30 -6.07 4.12
N GLU A 53 -5.80 -5.52 3.02
CA GLU A 53 -4.42 -5.04 2.93
C GLU A 53 -4.15 -3.89 3.92
N LEU A 54 -5.15 -3.06 4.26
CA LEU A 54 -5.01 -2.02 5.27
C LEU A 54 -4.69 -2.60 6.66
N ALA A 55 -5.39 -3.68 7.05
CA ALA A 55 -5.12 -4.35 8.33
C ALA A 55 -3.74 -5.03 8.34
N VAL A 56 -3.30 -5.52 7.19
CA VAL A 56 -1.96 -6.12 7.03
C VAL A 56 -0.88 -5.04 7.11
N SER A 57 -1.07 -3.92 6.42
CA SER A 57 -0.16 -2.77 6.40
C SER A 57 0.05 -2.19 7.79
N LEU A 58 -1.02 -2.00 8.55
CA LEU A 58 -0.95 -1.54 9.94
C LEU A 58 -0.11 -2.47 10.82
N ARG A 59 -0.26 -3.79 10.66
CA ARG A 59 0.51 -4.77 11.43
C ARG A 59 1.97 -4.84 11.01
N LYS A 60 2.26 -4.67 9.71
CA LYS A 60 3.61 -4.71 9.14
C LYS A 60 4.32 -3.37 9.20
N GLN A 61 3.61 -2.29 9.52
CA GLN A 61 4.09 -0.91 9.42
C GLN A 61 4.63 -0.56 8.01
N SER A 62 4.06 -1.16 6.98
CA SER A 62 4.40 -0.95 5.58
C SER A 62 3.16 -1.12 4.72
N SER A 63 2.86 -0.13 3.90
CA SER A 63 1.71 -0.13 3.00
C SER A 63 2.05 -0.72 1.62
N HIS A 64 3.32 -0.89 1.33
CA HIS A 64 3.83 -1.17 -0.02
C HIS A 64 3.37 -0.14 -1.06
N ASN A 65 3.21 1.12 -0.65
CA ASN A 65 2.89 2.24 -1.53
C ASN A 65 4.03 3.25 -1.49
N ILE A 66 4.45 3.73 -2.67
CA ILE A 66 5.36 4.87 -2.84
C ILE A 66 4.59 5.99 -3.50
N ALA A 67 4.69 7.20 -2.97
CA ALA A 67 4.11 8.38 -3.59
C ALA A 67 5.09 8.99 -4.60
N ILE A 68 4.55 9.50 -5.71
CA ILE A 68 5.27 10.35 -6.65
C ILE A 68 4.49 11.65 -6.78
N ILE A 69 5.08 12.77 -6.36
CA ILE A 69 4.48 14.10 -6.45
C ILE A 69 5.27 14.90 -7.47
N ILE A 70 4.61 15.34 -8.53
CA ILE A 70 5.21 16.05 -9.66
C ILE A 70 4.44 17.34 -9.97
N PRO A 71 5.06 18.33 -10.65
CA PRO A 71 4.34 19.53 -11.03
C PRO A 71 3.14 19.26 -11.94
N GLU A 72 3.36 18.46 -12.98
CA GLU A 72 2.35 18.18 -14.00
C GLU A 72 2.58 16.79 -14.63
N ILE A 73 1.55 16.23 -15.25
CA ILE A 73 1.63 14.91 -15.90
C ILE A 73 1.85 15.00 -17.41
N VAL A 74 1.78 16.19 -17.99
CA VAL A 74 1.77 16.39 -19.45
C VAL A 74 3.17 16.33 -20.06
N THR A 75 4.20 16.71 -19.30
CA THR A 75 5.59 16.73 -19.80
C THR A 75 6.14 15.33 -20.02
N THR A 76 6.70 15.06 -21.18
CA THR A 76 7.30 13.78 -21.55
C THR A 76 8.34 13.29 -20.52
N PHE A 77 9.08 14.22 -19.90
CA PHE A 77 10.03 13.91 -18.85
C PHE A 77 9.37 13.19 -17.67
N TYR A 78 8.31 13.76 -17.10
CA TYR A 78 7.62 13.16 -15.95
C TYR A 78 6.89 11.87 -16.32
N MET A 79 6.31 11.80 -17.51
CA MET A 79 5.69 10.56 -18.00
C MET A 79 6.70 9.42 -18.10
N THR A 80 7.88 9.69 -18.65
CA THR A 80 8.97 8.72 -18.79
C THR A 80 9.51 8.30 -17.42
N PHE A 81 9.74 9.27 -16.53
CA PHE A 81 10.20 9.02 -15.17
C PHE A 81 9.22 8.12 -14.39
N ILE A 82 7.93 8.45 -14.40
CA ILE A 82 6.88 7.65 -13.75
C ILE A 82 6.87 6.21 -14.30
N GLY A 83 6.93 6.06 -15.62
CA GLY A 83 6.92 4.74 -16.26
C GLY A 83 8.08 3.84 -15.79
N HIS A 84 9.30 4.41 -15.74
CA HIS A 84 10.46 3.68 -15.24
C HIS A 84 10.37 3.40 -13.73
N ALA A 85 10.03 4.41 -12.94
CA ALA A 85 9.87 4.27 -11.49
C ALA A 85 8.82 3.19 -11.15
N GLN A 86 7.66 3.21 -11.81
CA GLN A 86 6.60 2.24 -11.63
C GLN A 86 7.04 0.82 -11.99
N THR A 87 7.82 0.65 -13.05
CA THR A 87 8.35 -0.65 -13.47
C THR A 87 9.27 -1.23 -12.39
N ILE A 88 10.21 -0.42 -11.90
CA ILE A 88 11.17 -0.83 -10.87
C ILE A 88 10.44 -1.12 -9.54
N LEU A 89 9.59 -0.21 -9.10
CA LEU A 89 8.87 -0.35 -7.83
C LEU A 89 7.96 -1.57 -7.82
N ARG A 90 7.30 -1.88 -8.93
CA ARG A 90 6.45 -3.08 -9.07
C ARG A 90 7.26 -4.37 -8.94
N GLN A 91 8.49 -4.42 -9.47
CA GLN A 91 9.38 -5.59 -9.31
C GLN A 91 9.71 -5.85 -7.83
N HIS A 92 9.71 -4.80 -7.01
CA HIS A 92 9.92 -4.87 -5.56
C HIS A 92 8.63 -4.96 -4.74
N GLY A 93 7.47 -5.15 -5.39
CA GLY A 93 6.18 -5.33 -4.72
C GLY A 93 5.54 -4.03 -4.23
N TYR A 94 5.96 -2.86 -4.75
CA TYR A 94 5.38 -1.57 -4.42
C TYR A 94 4.35 -1.13 -5.46
N ASN A 95 3.27 -0.48 -4.98
CA ASN A 95 2.37 0.31 -5.80
C ASN A 95 2.83 1.76 -5.86
N VAL A 96 2.38 2.49 -6.88
CA VAL A 96 2.70 3.91 -7.04
C VAL A 96 1.42 4.73 -6.94
N LEU A 97 1.43 5.72 -6.04
CA LEU A 97 0.41 6.76 -5.94
C LEU A 97 0.97 8.04 -6.56
N ILE A 98 0.24 8.64 -7.49
CA ILE A 98 0.68 9.84 -8.20
C ILE A 98 -0.21 11.01 -7.80
N ALA A 99 0.41 12.17 -7.52
CA ALA A 99 -0.27 13.44 -7.34
C ALA A 99 0.44 14.55 -8.10
N THR A 100 -0.31 15.57 -8.53
CA THR A 100 0.23 16.75 -9.19
C THR A 100 0.11 17.96 -8.29
N SER A 101 1.16 18.77 -8.21
CA SER A 101 1.19 20.02 -7.44
C SER A 101 0.79 21.24 -8.28
N ASN A 102 0.78 21.13 -9.61
CA ASN A 102 0.51 22.22 -10.54
C ASN A 102 1.39 23.46 -10.26
N GLU A 103 2.68 23.22 -9.92
CA GLU A 103 3.64 24.26 -9.51
C GLU A 103 3.15 25.14 -8.33
N ASN A 104 2.23 24.62 -7.52
CA ASN A 104 1.66 25.30 -6.37
C ASN A 104 2.10 24.65 -5.07
N ALA A 105 2.82 25.42 -4.24
CA ALA A 105 3.38 24.91 -2.99
C ALA A 105 2.30 24.56 -1.95
N ASP A 106 1.12 25.20 -1.96
CA ASP A 106 0.03 24.86 -1.06
C ASP A 106 -0.62 23.52 -1.49
N GLN A 107 -0.76 23.31 -2.80
CA GLN A 107 -1.21 22.02 -3.35
C GLN A 107 -0.20 20.90 -3.08
N GLU A 108 1.09 21.19 -3.19
CA GLU A 108 2.16 20.26 -2.85
C GLU A 108 2.07 19.84 -1.39
N ARG A 109 1.91 20.81 -0.45
CA ARG A 109 1.70 20.54 0.97
C ARG A 109 0.51 19.62 1.22
N MET A 110 -0.63 19.93 0.61
CA MET A 110 -1.84 19.11 0.72
C MET A 110 -1.62 17.69 0.22
N ASN A 111 -0.90 17.54 -0.90
CA ASN A 111 -0.57 16.23 -1.45
C ASN A 111 0.32 15.41 -0.50
N ILE A 112 1.36 16.04 0.07
CA ILE A 112 2.24 15.36 1.05
C ILE A 112 1.42 14.89 2.26
N GLU A 113 0.56 15.75 2.82
CA GLU A 113 -0.30 15.41 3.96
C GLU A 113 -1.30 14.30 3.62
N MET A 114 -1.80 14.24 2.40
CA MET A 114 -2.63 13.15 1.93
C MET A 114 -1.84 11.84 1.85
N MET A 115 -0.62 11.88 1.32
CA MET A 115 0.25 10.68 1.23
C MET A 115 0.65 10.16 2.62
N GLU A 116 0.91 11.05 3.60
CA GLU A 116 1.09 10.64 5.00
C GLU A 116 -0.13 9.88 5.54
N LYS A 117 -1.35 10.37 5.28
CA LYS A 117 -2.60 9.69 5.68
C LYS A 117 -2.79 8.34 4.97
N CYS A 118 -2.29 8.20 3.75
CA CYS A 118 -2.23 6.94 3.02
C CYS A 118 -1.14 5.99 3.53
N MET A 119 -0.34 6.42 4.52
CA MET A 119 0.76 5.64 5.10
C MET A 119 1.75 5.14 4.06
N VAL A 120 2.13 6.00 3.10
CA VAL A 120 3.12 5.61 2.09
C VAL A 120 4.48 5.31 2.73
N ASP A 121 5.20 4.36 2.15
CA ASP A 121 6.50 3.91 2.64
C ASP A 121 7.64 4.83 2.18
N GLY A 122 7.38 5.73 1.22
CA GLY A 122 8.33 6.74 0.74
C GLY A 122 7.67 7.72 -0.22
N ILE A 123 8.32 8.87 -0.44
CA ILE A 123 7.83 9.94 -1.31
C ILE A 123 8.96 10.38 -2.26
N LEU A 124 8.72 10.26 -3.56
CA LEU A 124 9.52 10.88 -4.62
C LEU A 124 8.83 12.19 -5.01
N ILE A 125 9.50 13.31 -4.89
CA ILE A 125 8.89 14.61 -5.11
C ILE A 125 9.76 15.52 -5.98
N SER A 126 9.13 16.17 -6.96
CA SER A 126 9.69 17.34 -7.64
C SER A 126 9.19 18.58 -6.89
N VAL A 127 10.09 19.16 -6.09
CA VAL A 127 9.77 20.25 -5.15
C VAL A 127 9.44 21.54 -5.91
N CYS A 128 8.29 22.16 -5.60
CA CYS A 128 7.89 23.45 -6.16
C CYS A 128 8.63 24.62 -5.49
N ASP A 129 8.56 24.68 -4.15
CA ASP A 129 9.17 25.73 -3.35
C ASP A 129 9.68 25.11 -2.04
N LYS A 130 11.01 24.93 -1.98
CA LYS A 130 11.67 24.29 -0.84
C LYS A 130 11.58 25.11 0.46
N GLU A 131 11.49 26.44 0.37
CA GLU A 131 11.44 27.29 1.55
C GLU A 131 10.06 27.28 2.18
N LYS A 132 9.02 27.34 1.35
CA LYS A 132 7.63 27.39 1.80
C LYS A 132 7.17 26.10 2.51
N ASN A 133 7.72 24.95 2.12
CA ASN A 133 7.31 23.62 2.63
C ASN A 133 8.37 22.91 3.46
N ILE A 134 9.44 23.59 3.88
CA ILE A 134 10.56 23.00 4.63
C ILE A 134 10.12 22.29 5.92
N ASP A 135 9.13 22.84 6.61
CA ASP A 135 8.57 22.27 7.83
C ASP A 135 7.89 20.91 7.57
N VAL A 136 7.17 20.79 6.44
CA VAL A 136 6.50 19.55 6.02
C VAL A 136 7.52 18.49 5.65
N TYR A 137 8.55 18.82 4.89
CA TYR A 137 9.61 17.87 4.52
C TYR A 137 10.34 17.35 5.77
N ARG A 138 10.71 18.24 6.69
CA ARG A 138 11.35 17.85 7.96
C ARG A 138 10.45 16.93 8.79
N ARG A 139 9.16 17.23 8.84
CA ARG A 139 8.17 16.41 9.56
C ARG A 139 8.08 14.99 8.98
N VAL A 140 7.97 14.88 7.66
CA VAL A 140 7.85 13.59 6.95
C VAL A 140 9.10 12.75 7.15
N ILE A 141 10.28 13.34 6.95
CA ILE A 141 11.57 12.67 7.18
C ILE A 141 11.70 12.26 8.66
N GLY A 142 11.33 13.13 9.59
CA GLY A 142 11.38 12.86 11.03
C GLY A 142 10.43 11.71 11.47
N ARG A 143 9.42 11.38 10.65
CA ARG A 143 8.55 10.23 10.84
C ARG A 143 9.07 8.94 10.19
N GLY A 144 10.24 8.99 9.56
CA GLY A 144 10.88 7.85 8.92
C GLY A 144 10.34 7.52 7.52
N ILE A 145 9.65 8.49 6.85
CA ILE A 145 9.26 8.38 5.45
C ILE A 145 10.38 9.02 4.61
N PRO A 146 11.18 8.24 3.86
CA PRO A 146 12.24 8.74 3.00
C PRO A 146 11.71 9.47 1.77
#